data_d58ee39b6a59d0bb8aca8352b0781b84
#
_entry.id   d58ee39b6a59d0bb8aca8352b0781b84
#
_cell.length_a   1.000
_cell.length_b   1.000
_cell.length_c   1.000
_cell.angle_alpha   90.00
_cell.angle_beta   90.00
_cell.angle_gamma   90.00
#
_symmetry.space_group_name_H-M   'P 1'
#
loop_
_entity.id
_entity.type
_entity.pdbx_description
1 polymer ?
#
loop_
_entity_poly.entity_id
_entity_poly.type
_entity_poly.pdbx_seq_one_letter_code
_entity_poly.pdbx_strand_id
1 'polypeptide(L)'
;MKKVMKIIGIVLLCIVALVVVLIVINTIKTAINNKRVWIPDDYYTAFESDSALEKKYAGLGEYEVKELEFDSENKSIDKIRVWYPNEAEDRQYPVIVIVNASNTAALNLKPAYARLASWGFVVVGNDDRQTGAGETASETLDYVLNLNKDENSELFGKIDEEHIGCVGYSQGGAGAINAVTKFENSDKFTALFTGSASYALLSKNMGWEYDVSKISIPYFMTAGTGSSDDAGNSEIHSNEVFAGVAPLASLVENYDGITADVFKLRARVTGAEHQDMLHLTDGYMTAWMLYHLQGDTEAASIFVGENADILTNNGWQDVEKNK
;
A
#
# COMPACT_ATOMS: atom_id res chain seq x y z
N MET A 1 -9.33 -28.32 54.68
CA MET A 1 -8.48 -27.23 54.14
C MET A 1 -7.38 -27.77 53.22
N LYS A 2 -6.40 -28.59 53.61
CA LYS A 2 -5.28 -29.06 52.75
C LYS A 2 -5.72 -29.72 51.43
N LYS A 3 -6.79 -30.56 51.43
CA LYS A 3 -7.32 -31.24 50.23
C LYS A 3 -7.92 -30.24 49.23
N VAL A 4 -8.65 -29.24 49.70
CA VAL A 4 -9.24 -28.19 48.85
C VAL A 4 -8.16 -27.30 48.22
N MET A 5 -7.15 -26.90 48.99
CA MET A 5 -6.00 -26.14 48.44
C MET A 5 -5.24 -26.94 47.38
N LYS A 6 -5.10 -28.25 47.54
CA LYS A 6 -4.44 -29.13 46.55
C LYS A 6 -5.25 -29.22 45.24
N ILE A 7 -6.58 -29.27 45.33
CA ILE A 7 -7.47 -29.28 44.16
C ILE A 7 -7.39 -27.91 43.44
N ILE A 8 -7.46 -26.80 44.18
CA ILE A 8 -7.31 -25.46 43.62
C ILE A 8 -5.96 -25.29 42.90
N GLY A 9 -4.88 -25.78 43.51
CA GLY A 9 -3.56 -25.76 42.89
C GLY A 9 -3.47 -26.55 41.58
N ILE A 10 -4.09 -27.72 41.53
CA ILE A 10 -4.16 -28.56 40.30
C ILE A 10 -4.99 -27.85 39.23
N VAL A 11 -6.14 -27.28 39.58
CA VAL A 11 -7.00 -26.54 38.63
C VAL A 11 -6.26 -25.33 38.07
N LEU A 12 -5.58 -24.54 38.90
CA LEU A 12 -4.75 -23.42 38.44
C LEU A 12 -3.63 -23.89 37.51
N LEU A 13 -2.95 -24.98 37.82
CA LEU A 13 -1.91 -25.55 36.98
C LEU A 13 -2.45 -25.97 35.60
N CYS A 14 -3.65 -26.59 35.58
CA CYS A 14 -4.32 -26.96 34.32
C CYS A 14 -4.72 -25.75 33.50
N ILE A 15 -5.20 -24.68 34.15
CA ILE A 15 -5.55 -23.40 33.45
C ILE A 15 -4.28 -22.77 32.84
N VAL A 16 -3.20 -22.68 33.61
CA VAL A 16 -1.92 -22.16 33.11
C VAL A 16 -1.41 -23.00 31.94
N ALA A 17 -1.43 -24.34 32.05
CA ALA A 17 -1.02 -25.25 30.97
C ALA A 17 -1.90 -25.02 29.70
N LEU A 18 -3.22 -24.86 29.85
CA LEU A 18 -4.13 -24.59 28.75
C LEU A 18 -3.80 -23.25 28.08
N VAL A 19 -3.57 -22.21 28.85
CA VAL A 19 -3.19 -20.87 28.33
C VAL A 19 -1.88 -20.96 27.55
N VAL A 20 -0.86 -21.64 28.08
CA VAL A 20 0.43 -21.84 27.39
C VAL A 20 0.22 -22.58 26.06
N VAL A 21 -0.58 -23.66 26.05
CA VAL A 21 -0.89 -24.40 24.82
C VAL A 21 -1.59 -23.51 23.79
N LEU A 22 -2.56 -22.70 24.21
CA LEU A 22 -3.25 -21.75 23.32
C LEU A 22 -2.29 -20.69 22.73
N ILE A 23 -1.38 -20.16 23.56
CA ILE A 23 -0.34 -19.22 23.09
C ILE A 23 0.55 -19.91 22.05
N VAL A 24 1.04 -21.11 22.31
CA VAL A 24 1.90 -21.85 21.37
C VAL A 24 1.16 -22.13 20.06
N ILE A 25 -0.09 -22.59 20.11
CA ILE A 25 -0.90 -22.82 18.91
C ILE A 25 -1.08 -21.52 18.11
N ASN A 26 -1.40 -20.42 18.79
CA ASN A 26 -1.56 -19.12 18.14
C ASN A 26 -0.25 -18.65 17.50
N THR A 27 0.88 -18.80 18.20
CA THR A 27 2.21 -18.44 17.66
C THR A 27 2.54 -19.26 16.41
N ILE A 28 2.28 -20.58 16.43
CA ILE A 28 2.51 -21.44 15.26
C ILE A 28 1.59 -21.04 14.09
N LYS A 29 0.30 -20.82 14.35
CA LYS A 29 -0.64 -20.37 13.31
C LYS A 29 -0.21 -19.05 12.71
N THR A 30 0.19 -18.08 13.52
CA THR A 30 0.69 -16.78 13.06
C THR A 30 1.95 -16.94 12.22
N ALA A 31 2.91 -17.77 12.65
CA ALA A 31 4.14 -18.02 11.90
C ALA A 31 3.86 -18.68 10.54
N ILE A 32 2.92 -19.62 10.48
CA ILE A 32 2.50 -20.25 9.20
C ILE A 32 1.81 -19.22 8.30
N ASN A 33 0.88 -18.45 8.85
CA ASN A 33 0.14 -17.45 8.08
C ASN A 33 1.07 -16.34 7.54
N ASN A 34 2.06 -15.95 8.31
CA ASN A 34 3.04 -14.93 7.93
C ASN A 34 3.92 -15.35 6.74
N LYS A 35 4.08 -16.64 6.49
CA LYS A 35 4.86 -17.21 5.38
C LYS A 35 3.99 -17.65 4.20
N ARG A 36 2.70 -17.31 4.19
CA ARG A 36 1.75 -17.71 3.16
C ARG A 36 1.43 -16.54 2.24
N VAL A 37 1.33 -16.81 0.93
CA VAL A 37 0.64 -15.94 -0.03
C VAL A 37 -0.85 -15.99 0.28
N TRP A 38 -1.52 -14.82 0.35
CA TRP A 38 -2.92 -14.72 0.80
C TRP A 38 -3.92 -14.65 -0.34
N ILE A 39 -3.50 -14.15 -1.50
CA ILE A 39 -4.34 -13.98 -2.68
C ILE A 39 -3.90 -14.95 -3.79
N PRO A 40 -4.83 -15.48 -4.60
CA PRO A 40 -4.49 -16.35 -5.72
C PRO A 40 -3.74 -15.59 -6.82
N ASP A 41 -2.98 -16.32 -7.64
CA ASP A 41 -2.20 -15.73 -8.74
C ASP A 41 -3.06 -15.04 -9.79
N ASP A 42 -4.31 -15.46 -9.93
CA ASP A 42 -5.30 -14.97 -10.89
C ASP A 42 -6.37 -14.06 -10.25
N TYR A 43 -6.13 -13.54 -9.05
CA TYR A 43 -7.10 -12.75 -8.26
C TYR A 43 -7.73 -11.59 -9.06
N TYR A 44 -6.97 -10.96 -9.96
CA TYR A 44 -7.41 -9.85 -10.80
C TYR A 44 -8.51 -10.23 -11.81
N THR A 45 -8.67 -11.53 -12.12
CA THR A 45 -9.72 -11.99 -13.04
C THR A 45 -11.13 -11.84 -12.49
N ALA A 46 -11.24 -11.73 -11.15
CA ALA A 46 -12.50 -11.50 -10.47
C ALA A 46 -12.87 -10.00 -10.36
N PHE A 47 -12.02 -9.11 -10.86
CA PHE A 47 -12.27 -7.68 -10.82
C PHE A 47 -13.39 -7.29 -11.78
N GLU A 48 -14.40 -6.59 -11.27
CA GLU A 48 -15.52 -6.08 -12.02
C GLU A 48 -15.61 -4.56 -11.92
N SER A 49 -15.88 -3.91 -13.04
CA SER A 49 -16.11 -2.47 -13.13
C SER A 49 -17.00 -2.15 -14.33
N ASP A 50 -17.80 -1.09 -14.21
CA ASP A 50 -18.55 -0.51 -15.31
C ASP A 50 -17.64 0.27 -16.28
N SER A 51 -16.47 0.70 -15.82
CA SER A 51 -15.44 1.32 -16.67
C SER A 51 -14.58 0.27 -17.36
N ALA A 52 -14.56 0.32 -18.70
CA ALA A 52 -13.68 -0.53 -19.50
C ALA A 52 -12.18 -0.21 -19.26
N LEU A 53 -11.85 1.06 -18.98
CA LEU A 53 -10.48 1.49 -18.68
C LEU A 53 -10.03 0.98 -17.33
N GLU A 54 -10.86 1.11 -16.29
CA GLU A 54 -10.54 0.57 -14.97
C GLU A 54 -10.32 -0.94 -15.02
N LYS A 55 -11.23 -1.67 -15.70
CA LYS A 55 -11.12 -3.13 -15.89
C LYS A 55 -9.86 -3.51 -16.67
N LYS A 56 -9.49 -2.75 -17.70
CA LYS A 56 -8.22 -2.94 -18.44
C LYS A 56 -7.02 -2.87 -17.51
N TYR A 57 -6.90 -1.80 -16.75
CA TYR A 57 -5.73 -1.57 -15.90
C TYR A 57 -5.71 -2.41 -14.60
N ALA A 58 -6.83 -2.99 -14.21
CA ALA A 58 -6.89 -3.99 -13.14
C ALA A 58 -6.32 -5.35 -13.57
N GLY A 59 -6.30 -5.66 -14.88
CA GLY A 59 -5.76 -6.89 -15.44
C GLY A 59 -4.24 -6.96 -15.45
N LEU A 60 -3.70 -7.95 -16.18
CA LEU A 60 -2.26 -8.07 -16.46
C LEU A 60 -1.83 -7.08 -17.55
N GLY A 61 -0.62 -6.57 -17.43
CA GLY A 61 0.10 -5.92 -18.51
C GLY A 61 0.73 -6.91 -19.49
N GLU A 62 1.60 -6.41 -20.36
CA GLU A 62 2.18 -7.17 -21.47
C GLU A 62 3.46 -7.95 -21.13
N TYR A 63 4.09 -7.64 -19.97
CA TYR A 63 5.38 -8.21 -19.63
C TYR A 63 5.28 -9.49 -18.82
N GLU A 64 6.11 -10.49 -19.18
CA GLU A 64 6.46 -11.55 -18.25
C GLU A 64 7.27 -10.97 -17.10
N VAL A 65 7.12 -11.53 -15.89
CA VAL A 65 7.70 -10.96 -14.67
C VAL A 65 8.68 -11.93 -14.02
N LYS A 66 9.84 -11.42 -13.66
CA LYS A 66 10.79 -12.07 -12.76
C LYS A 66 10.65 -11.54 -11.34
N GLU A 67 11.08 -12.38 -10.39
CA GLU A 67 11.13 -12.04 -8.96
C GLU A 67 12.56 -12.27 -8.44
N LEU A 68 13.02 -11.32 -7.63
CA LEU A 68 14.24 -11.41 -6.85
C LEU A 68 13.92 -11.22 -5.36
N GLU A 69 14.68 -11.90 -4.52
CA GLU A 69 14.58 -11.81 -3.07
C GLU A 69 15.96 -11.58 -2.48
N PHE A 70 16.07 -10.62 -1.56
CA PHE A 70 17.32 -10.26 -0.90
C PHE A 70 17.12 -10.25 0.62
N ASP A 71 18.13 -10.74 1.35
CA ASP A 71 18.19 -10.59 2.80
C ASP A 71 18.48 -9.14 3.16
N SER A 72 17.82 -8.61 4.19
CA SER A 72 18.12 -7.30 4.74
C SER A 72 18.89 -7.43 6.07
N GLU A 73 19.86 -6.54 6.29
CA GLU A 73 20.50 -6.40 7.60
C GLU A 73 19.54 -5.79 8.64
N ASN A 74 18.56 -5.00 8.20
CA ASN A 74 17.50 -4.48 9.03
C ASN A 74 16.47 -5.58 9.33
N LYS A 75 16.44 -6.03 10.59
CA LYS A 75 15.54 -7.12 11.04
C LYS A 75 14.05 -6.80 10.93
N SER A 76 13.68 -5.53 10.88
CA SER A 76 12.29 -5.13 10.66
C SER A 76 11.86 -5.39 9.22
N ILE A 77 12.77 -5.23 8.27
CA ILE A 77 12.55 -5.47 6.85
C ILE A 77 12.51 -6.98 6.54
N ASP A 78 13.37 -7.79 7.20
CA ASP A 78 13.60 -9.22 6.94
C ASP A 78 14.06 -9.48 5.50
N LYS A 79 13.14 -9.37 4.52
CA LYS A 79 13.42 -9.53 3.09
C LYS A 79 13.00 -8.29 2.29
N ILE A 80 13.82 -7.96 1.29
CA ILE A 80 13.44 -7.06 0.20
C ILE A 80 13.10 -7.93 -1.02
N ARG A 81 11.97 -7.63 -1.66
CA ARG A 81 11.46 -8.36 -2.81
C ARG A 81 11.25 -7.42 -3.97
N VAL A 82 11.68 -7.88 -5.16
CA VAL A 82 11.60 -7.09 -6.39
C VAL A 82 10.94 -7.93 -7.47
N TRP A 83 9.95 -7.37 -8.13
CA TRP A 83 9.31 -7.93 -9.34
C TRP A 83 9.59 -6.97 -10.49
N TYR A 84 10.03 -7.49 -11.62
CA TYR A 84 10.39 -6.65 -12.76
C TYR A 84 10.16 -7.37 -14.10
N PRO A 85 9.98 -6.63 -15.21
CA PRO A 85 9.84 -7.21 -16.55
C PRO A 85 11.02 -8.09 -16.95
N ASN A 86 10.71 -9.31 -17.42
CA ASN A 86 11.70 -10.27 -17.89
C ASN A 86 12.03 -10.03 -19.37
N GLU A 87 12.58 -8.86 -19.70
CA GLU A 87 12.96 -8.50 -21.04
C GLU A 87 14.47 -8.54 -21.23
N ALA A 88 14.90 -8.95 -22.46
CA ALA A 88 16.30 -8.97 -22.84
C ALA A 88 16.80 -7.60 -23.34
N GLU A 89 15.89 -6.64 -23.52
CA GLU A 89 16.22 -5.31 -24.06
C GLU A 89 16.93 -4.45 -23.01
N ASP A 90 17.82 -3.59 -23.49
CA ASP A 90 18.52 -2.59 -22.69
C ASP A 90 17.59 -1.37 -22.47
N ARG A 91 16.62 -1.56 -21.57
CA ARG A 91 15.59 -0.58 -21.23
C ARG A 91 15.57 -0.34 -19.73
N GLN A 92 15.34 0.92 -19.35
CA GLN A 92 15.07 1.29 -17.97
C GLN A 92 13.57 1.29 -17.69
N TYR A 93 13.19 0.89 -16.48
CA TYR A 93 11.83 0.80 -16.02
C TYR A 93 11.61 1.71 -14.80
N PRO A 94 10.49 2.45 -14.75
CA PRO A 94 10.11 3.18 -13.56
C PRO A 94 9.96 2.27 -12.34
N VAL A 95 10.18 2.82 -11.15
CA VAL A 95 10.07 2.07 -9.89
C VAL A 95 8.77 2.38 -9.20
N ILE A 96 8.16 1.37 -8.57
CA ILE A 96 7.07 1.56 -7.61
C ILE A 96 7.46 0.90 -6.29
N VAL A 97 7.60 1.71 -5.24
CA VAL A 97 7.77 1.23 -3.86
C VAL A 97 6.39 1.02 -3.24
N ILE A 98 6.09 -0.22 -2.82
CA ILE A 98 4.83 -0.53 -2.13
C ILE A 98 5.08 -0.63 -0.63
N VAL A 99 4.30 0.15 0.13
CA VAL A 99 4.35 0.23 1.59
C VAL A 99 3.19 -0.59 2.16
N ASN A 100 3.53 -1.66 2.86
CA ASN A 100 2.57 -2.68 3.29
C ASN A 100 1.53 -2.15 4.29
N ALA A 101 0.35 -2.73 4.26
CA ALA A 101 -0.64 -2.58 5.34
C ALA A 101 -0.18 -3.25 6.65
N SER A 102 -0.86 -2.97 7.76
CA SER A 102 -0.58 -3.56 9.07
C SER A 102 -0.52 -5.09 9.01
N ASN A 103 0.50 -5.66 9.63
CA ASN A 103 0.72 -7.12 9.69
C ASN A 103 0.84 -7.82 8.32
N THR A 104 1.03 -7.08 7.24
CA THR A 104 1.19 -7.59 5.88
C THR A 104 2.64 -7.48 5.45
N ALA A 105 3.18 -8.53 4.84
CA ALA A 105 4.49 -8.52 4.18
C ALA A 105 4.31 -8.53 2.67
N ALA A 106 5.30 -8.09 1.90
CA ALA A 106 5.26 -8.16 0.44
C ALA A 106 5.00 -9.59 -0.06
N LEU A 107 5.58 -10.60 0.60
CA LEU A 107 5.32 -12.01 0.32
C LEU A 107 3.83 -12.38 0.33
N ASN A 108 3.05 -11.79 1.25
CA ASN A 108 1.64 -12.16 1.39
C ASN A 108 0.80 -11.74 0.19
N LEU A 109 1.23 -10.70 -0.54
CA LEU A 109 0.54 -10.08 -1.67
C LEU A 109 1.32 -10.21 -2.98
N LYS A 110 2.26 -11.14 -3.06
CA LYS A 110 3.12 -11.39 -4.21
C LYS A 110 2.41 -11.32 -5.57
N PRO A 111 1.20 -11.90 -5.80
CA PRO A 111 0.49 -11.81 -7.07
C PRO A 111 0.14 -10.36 -7.47
N ALA A 112 -0.18 -9.49 -6.49
CA ALA A 112 -0.49 -8.09 -6.77
C ALA A 112 0.76 -7.30 -7.22
N TYR A 113 1.91 -7.57 -6.63
CA TYR A 113 3.18 -6.98 -7.06
C TYR A 113 3.58 -7.46 -8.46
N ALA A 114 3.46 -8.77 -8.72
CA ALA A 114 3.75 -9.33 -10.04
C ALA A 114 2.81 -8.76 -11.12
N ARG A 115 1.49 -8.65 -10.82
CA ARG A 115 0.53 -8.00 -11.72
C ARG A 115 0.94 -6.56 -12.05
N LEU A 116 1.31 -5.77 -11.05
CA LEU A 116 1.73 -4.39 -11.29
C LEU A 116 3.02 -4.32 -12.11
N ALA A 117 4.00 -5.20 -11.84
CA ALA A 117 5.23 -5.27 -12.61
C ALA A 117 5.01 -5.65 -14.08
N SER A 118 3.96 -6.43 -14.40
CA SER A 118 3.61 -6.78 -15.77
C SER A 118 3.22 -5.57 -16.64
N TRP A 119 2.97 -4.41 -16.04
CA TRP A 119 2.74 -3.14 -16.71
C TRP A 119 4.03 -2.34 -17.02
N GLY A 120 5.20 -2.96 -16.84
CA GLY A 120 6.48 -2.34 -17.17
C GLY A 120 7.07 -1.52 -16.04
N PHE A 121 6.90 -1.96 -14.80
CA PHE A 121 7.49 -1.36 -13.61
C PHE A 121 8.48 -2.31 -12.92
N VAL A 122 9.50 -1.76 -12.30
CA VAL A 122 10.22 -2.42 -11.21
C VAL A 122 9.42 -2.17 -9.94
N VAL A 123 8.73 -3.20 -9.44
CA VAL A 123 7.92 -3.11 -8.22
C VAL A 123 8.71 -3.67 -7.07
N VAL A 124 8.88 -2.89 -6.02
CA VAL A 124 9.64 -3.28 -4.83
C VAL A 124 8.83 -3.15 -3.56
N GLY A 125 9.01 -4.10 -2.67
CA GLY A 125 8.46 -4.09 -1.32
C GLY A 125 9.35 -4.86 -0.37
N ASN A 126 8.98 -4.88 0.89
CA ASN A 126 9.71 -5.59 1.92
C ASN A 126 8.76 -6.41 2.80
N ASP A 127 9.31 -7.23 3.70
CA ASP A 127 8.49 -8.06 4.58
C ASP A 127 8.20 -7.38 5.94
N ASP A 128 8.49 -6.06 6.10
CA ASP A 128 8.10 -5.29 7.29
C ASP A 128 6.58 -5.22 7.43
N ARG A 129 6.12 -5.46 8.66
CA ARG A 129 4.71 -5.48 9.02
C ARG A 129 4.27 -4.25 9.81
N GLN A 130 5.20 -3.29 10.02
CA GLN A 130 5.01 -2.09 10.81
C GLN A 130 5.52 -0.85 10.08
N THR A 131 5.04 -0.63 8.87
CA THR A 131 5.56 0.32 7.89
C THR A 131 5.12 1.78 8.08
N GLY A 132 4.23 2.07 9.05
CA GLY A 132 3.55 3.37 9.17
C GLY A 132 4.47 4.58 9.34
N ALA A 133 5.68 4.38 9.87
CA ALA A 133 6.68 5.45 9.98
C ALA A 133 7.34 5.84 8.65
N GLY A 134 7.30 4.95 7.63
CA GLY A 134 7.88 5.18 6.31
C GLY A 134 9.37 4.89 6.19
N GLU A 135 10.07 4.64 7.30
CA GLU A 135 11.53 4.43 7.33
C GLU A 135 11.95 3.24 6.46
N THR A 136 11.30 2.09 6.65
CA THR A 136 11.63 0.87 5.89
C THR A 136 11.29 0.98 4.40
N ALA A 137 10.34 1.83 4.02
CA ALA A 137 10.08 2.14 2.60
C ALA A 137 11.21 2.98 2.00
N SER A 138 11.73 3.98 2.72
CA SER A 138 12.88 4.78 2.34
C SER A 138 14.13 3.90 2.18
N GLU A 139 14.44 3.03 3.14
CA GLU A 139 15.56 2.09 3.06
C GLU A 139 15.41 1.12 1.87
N THR A 140 14.20 0.66 1.58
CA THR A 140 13.90 -0.21 0.44
C THR A 140 14.17 0.49 -0.89
N LEU A 141 13.83 1.78 -1.00
CA LEU A 141 14.17 2.58 -2.18
C LEU A 141 15.69 2.68 -2.34
N ASP A 142 16.43 3.05 -1.30
CA ASP A 142 17.88 3.16 -1.37
C ASP A 142 18.53 1.84 -1.78
N TYR A 143 18.03 0.73 -1.26
CA TYR A 143 18.51 -0.60 -1.62
C TYR A 143 18.33 -0.89 -3.12
N VAL A 144 17.15 -0.66 -3.67
CA VAL A 144 16.89 -0.95 -5.09
C VAL A 144 17.67 0.00 -6.02
N LEU A 145 17.87 1.25 -5.63
CA LEU A 145 18.72 2.20 -6.37
C LEU A 145 20.21 1.79 -6.36
N ASN A 146 20.65 1.13 -5.30
CA ASN A 146 22.01 0.57 -5.26
C ASN A 146 22.15 -0.65 -6.17
N LEU A 147 21.11 -1.50 -6.32
CA LEU A 147 21.12 -2.59 -7.29
C LEU A 147 21.27 -2.10 -8.73
N ASN A 148 20.77 -0.90 -9.06
CA ASN A 148 20.93 -0.27 -10.36
C ASN A 148 22.40 0.07 -10.70
N LYS A 149 23.25 0.24 -9.67
CA LYS A 149 24.66 0.63 -9.77
C LYS A 149 25.63 -0.54 -9.62
N ASP A 150 25.16 -1.69 -9.14
CA ASP A 150 25.98 -2.89 -8.96
C ASP A 150 26.01 -3.70 -10.25
N GLU A 151 27.18 -3.76 -10.90
CA GLU A 151 27.42 -4.53 -12.13
C GLU A 151 27.14 -6.04 -11.99
N ASN A 152 27.06 -6.57 -10.78
CA ASN A 152 26.70 -7.97 -10.51
C ASN A 152 25.19 -8.17 -10.32
N SER A 153 24.41 -7.12 -10.27
CA SER A 153 22.96 -7.17 -10.12
C SER A 153 22.26 -7.46 -11.44
N GLU A 154 21.20 -8.28 -11.41
CA GLU A 154 20.29 -8.44 -12.56
C GLU A 154 19.55 -7.13 -12.93
N LEU A 155 19.54 -6.16 -12.03
CA LEU A 155 18.92 -4.83 -12.21
C LEU A 155 19.92 -3.74 -12.61
N PHE A 156 21.19 -4.09 -12.85
CA PHE A 156 22.21 -3.13 -13.27
C PHE A 156 21.77 -2.36 -14.53
N GLY A 157 21.69 -1.03 -14.42
CA GLY A 157 21.30 -0.13 -15.51
C GLY A 157 19.83 -0.20 -15.95
N LYS A 158 18.98 -0.99 -15.27
CA LYS A 158 17.57 -1.22 -15.65
C LYS A 158 16.56 -0.33 -14.94
N ILE A 159 16.98 0.48 -13.99
CA ILE A 159 16.08 1.32 -13.18
C ILE A 159 16.11 2.75 -13.71
N ASP A 160 14.92 3.27 -13.98
CA ASP A 160 14.71 4.70 -14.22
C ASP A 160 14.58 5.43 -12.87
N GLU A 161 15.68 6.09 -12.47
CA GLU A 161 15.78 6.80 -11.20
C GLU A 161 15.03 8.15 -11.20
N GLU A 162 14.50 8.59 -12.35
CA GLU A 162 13.75 9.85 -12.49
C GLU A 162 12.23 9.66 -12.33
N HIS A 163 11.74 8.40 -12.45
CA HIS A 163 10.32 8.08 -12.37
C HIS A 163 10.05 7.04 -11.29
N ILE A 164 9.81 7.50 -10.06
CA ILE A 164 9.62 6.65 -8.88
C ILE A 164 8.28 6.94 -8.21
N GLY A 165 7.40 5.95 -8.17
CA GLY A 165 6.11 6.00 -7.48
C GLY A 165 6.15 5.40 -6.09
N CYS A 166 5.27 5.88 -5.22
CA CYS A 166 5.02 5.29 -3.91
C CYS A 166 3.55 4.90 -3.78
N VAL A 167 3.28 3.68 -3.35
CA VAL A 167 1.93 3.14 -3.12
C VAL A 167 1.82 2.63 -1.70
N GLY A 168 0.79 3.02 -0.97
CA GLY A 168 0.59 2.54 0.40
C GLY A 168 -0.87 2.27 0.74
N TYR A 169 -1.13 1.23 1.56
CA TYR A 169 -2.46 0.87 2.02
C TYR A 169 -2.55 0.91 3.54
N SER A 170 -3.68 1.45 4.08
CA SER A 170 -3.92 1.46 5.53
C SER A 170 -2.78 2.16 6.30
N GLN A 171 -2.16 1.47 7.25
CA GLN A 171 -0.91 1.88 7.90
C GLN A 171 0.16 2.27 6.87
N GLY A 172 0.32 1.47 5.81
CA GLY A 172 1.26 1.76 4.73
C GLY A 172 0.91 3.04 3.96
N GLY A 173 -0.35 3.49 3.97
CA GLY A 173 -0.73 4.80 3.45
C GLY A 173 -0.10 5.95 4.23
N ALA A 174 -0.11 5.89 5.56
CA ALA A 174 0.64 6.84 6.40
C ALA A 174 2.15 6.71 6.16
N GLY A 175 2.66 5.48 6.04
CA GLY A 175 4.06 5.19 5.72
C GLY A 175 4.49 5.75 4.35
N ALA A 176 3.64 5.65 3.33
CA ALA A 176 3.90 6.21 1.99
C ALA A 176 3.97 7.74 2.03
N ILE A 177 3.04 8.41 2.73
CA ILE A 177 3.11 9.86 2.94
C ILE A 177 4.42 10.24 3.65
N ASN A 178 4.81 9.48 4.68
CA ASN A 178 6.07 9.71 5.39
C ASN A 178 7.29 9.46 4.49
N ALA A 179 7.30 8.42 3.66
CA ALA A 179 8.40 8.12 2.75
C ALA A 179 8.66 9.27 1.76
N VAL A 180 7.60 9.88 1.23
CA VAL A 180 7.72 10.98 0.24
C VAL A 180 7.91 12.36 0.87
N THR A 181 7.96 12.48 2.22
CA THR A 181 8.01 13.80 2.89
C THR A 181 9.07 13.96 3.99
N LYS A 182 9.65 12.87 4.50
CA LYS A 182 10.47 12.91 5.72
C LYS A 182 11.94 12.54 5.56
N PHE A 183 12.29 11.71 4.58
CA PHE A 183 13.62 11.12 4.46
C PHE A 183 14.48 11.83 3.42
N GLU A 184 15.79 11.61 3.45
CA GLU A 184 16.74 12.26 2.54
C GLU A 184 16.47 11.94 1.06
N ASN A 185 15.92 10.75 0.78
CA ASN A 185 15.56 10.31 -0.57
C ASN A 185 14.09 10.58 -0.95
N SER A 186 13.36 11.35 -0.14
CA SER A 186 11.95 11.67 -0.40
C SER A 186 11.73 12.47 -1.69
N ASP A 187 12.71 13.25 -2.13
CA ASP A 187 12.70 14.04 -3.35
C ASP A 187 12.82 13.20 -4.63
N LYS A 188 13.17 11.93 -4.52
CA LYS A 188 13.22 11.00 -5.65
C LYS A 188 11.83 10.51 -6.07
N PHE A 189 10.85 10.55 -5.19
CA PHE A 189 9.49 10.15 -5.54
C PHE A 189 8.82 11.20 -6.43
N THR A 190 8.12 10.74 -7.46
CA THR A 190 7.46 11.58 -8.47
C THR A 190 5.95 11.34 -8.59
N ALA A 191 5.41 10.32 -7.92
CA ALA A 191 3.96 10.08 -7.80
C ALA A 191 3.62 9.34 -6.51
N LEU A 192 2.46 9.66 -5.92
CA LEU A 192 1.94 9.03 -4.72
C LEU A 192 0.53 8.50 -4.95
N PHE A 193 0.26 7.30 -4.43
CA PHE A 193 -1.07 6.72 -4.32
C PHE A 193 -1.27 6.16 -2.91
N THR A 194 -2.44 6.38 -2.31
CA THR A 194 -2.80 5.69 -1.06
C THR A 194 -4.21 5.13 -1.10
N GLY A 195 -4.36 3.88 -0.64
CA GLY A 195 -5.63 3.24 -0.36
C GLY A 195 -5.91 3.23 1.14
N SER A 196 -7.00 3.88 1.55
CA SER A 196 -7.46 3.92 2.94
C SER A 196 -6.36 4.26 3.96
N ALA A 197 -5.55 5.30 3.67
CA ALA A 197 -4.56 5.79 4.62
C ALA A 197 -5.23 6.21 5.93
N SER A 198 -4.71 5.73 7.06
CA SER A 198 -5.27 6.08 8.37
C SER A 198 -5.24 7.59 8.61
N TYR A 199 -6.36 8.16 9.12
CA TYR A 199 -6.46 9.60 9.34
C TYR A 199 -5.42 10.12 10.35
N ALA A 200 -5.12 11.43 10.28
CA ALA A 200 -3.97 12.03 10.94
C ALA A 200 -3.89 11.75 12.45
N LEU A 201 -5.00 11.90 13.20
CA LEU A 201 -5.00 11.63 14.63
C LEU A 201 -4.80 10.15 14.96
N LEU A 202 -5.41 9.22 14.19
CA LEU A 202 -5.18 7.78 14.35
C LEU A 202 -3.71 7.44 14.10
N SER A 203 -3.14 7.95 13.01
CA SER A 203 -1.73 7.77 12.66
C SER A 203 -0.81 8.32 13.75
N LYS A 204 -1.10 9.50 14.29
CA LYS A 204 -0.34 10.09 15.41
C LYS A 204 -0.37 9.22 16.66
N ASN A 205 -1.55 8.71 17.03
CA ASN A 205 -1.72 7.84 18.20
C ASN A 205 -0.96 6.52 18.06
N MET A 206 -0.75 6.07 16.82
CA MET A 206 0.02 4.85 16.50
C MET A 206 1.53 5.11 16.29
N GLY A 207 1.99 6.37 16.37
CA GLY A 207 3.38 6.74 16.13
C GLY A 207 3.76 6.88 14.65
N TRP A 208 2.77 7.04 13.77
CA TRP A 208 2.94 7.19 12.32
C TRP A 208 2.57 8.60 11.83
N GLU A 209 2.68 9.60 12.68
CA GLU A 209 2.32 10.98 12.36
C GLU A 209 2.92 11.43 11.03
N TYR A 210 2.09 12.01 10.16
CA TYR A 210 2.48 12.52 8.85
C TYR A 210 2.03 13.98 8.65
N ASP A 211 2.57 14.65 7.65
CA ASP A 211 2.27 16.03 7.29
C ASP A 211 2.06 16.17 5.78
N VAL A 212 0.81 16.23 5.36
CA VAL A 212 0.45 16.34 3.93
C VAL A 212 0.84 17.68 3.32
N SER A 213 1.08 18.72 4.12
CA SER A 213 1.49 20.04 3.62
C SER A 213 2.87 20.02 2.95
N LYS A 214 3.65 18.97 3.19
CA LYS A 214 4.97 18.75 2.58
C LYS A 214 4.92 17.98 1.27
N ILE A 215 3.76 17.47 0.87
CA ILE A 215 3.62 16.75 -0.41
C ILE A 215 3.78 17.74 -1.55
N SER A 216 4.74 17.46 -2.44
CA SER A 216 5.10 18.28 -3.60
C SER A 216 5.03 17.51 -4.93
N ILE A 217 4.40 16.35 -4.93
CA ILE A 217 4.24 15.44 -6.08
C ILE A 217 2.76 15.11 -6.30
N PRO A 218 2.35 14.70 -7.51
CA PRO A 218 1.00 14.23 -7.78
C PRO A 218 0.54 13.17 -6.79
N TYR A 219 -0.66 13.33 -6.25
CA TYR A 219 -1.20 12.46 -5.21
C TYR A 219 -2.65 12.08 -5.47
N PHE A 220 -2.91 10.78 -5.57
CA PHE A 220 -4.25 10.20 -5.59
C PHE A 220 -4.51 9.47 -4.26
N MET A 221 -5.45 9.99 -3.49
CA MET A 221 -5.89 9.42 -2.21
C MET A 221 -7.26 8.77 -2.33
N THR A 222 -7.38 7.54 -1.86
CA THR A 222 -8.63 6.77 -1.95
C THR A 222 -9.03 6.18 -0.61
N ALA A 223 -10.33 5.88 -0.46
CA ALA A 223 -10.87 5.13 0.67
C ALA A 223 -12.13 4.35 0.24
N GLY A 224 -12.57 3.40 1.07
CA GLY A 224 -13.87 2.79 0.92
C GLY A 224 -14.98 3.65 1.52
N THR A 225 -16.24 3.32 1.20
CA THR A 225 -17.40 3.93 1.86
C THR A 225 -18.02 3.03 2.91
N GLY A 226 -17.49 1.82 3.09
CA GLY A 226 -17.91 0.87 4.10
C GLY A 226 -17.58 1.32 5.53
N SER A 227 -18.23 0.74 6.49
CA SER A 227 -18.19 1.18 7.90
C SER A 227 -16.81 1.03 8.56
N SER A 228 -15.95 0.20 8.04
CA SER A 228 -14.56 0.06 8.51
C SER A 228 -13.66 1.22 8.10
N ASP A 229 -13.91 1.86 6.96
CA ASP A 229 -13.24 3.08 6.54
C ASP A 229 -13.97 4.35 7.00
N ASP A 230 -15.30 4.37 6.94
CA ASP A 230 -16.11 5.51 7.33
C ASP A 230 -17.27 5.05 8.24
N ALA A 231 -17.10 5.20 9.52
CA ALA A 231 -18.10 4.82 10.52
C ALA A 231 -19.30 5.79 10.59
N GLY A 232 -19.42 6.71 9.64
CA GLY A 232 -20.48 7.73 9.59
C GLY A 232 -20.28 8.86 10.61
N ASN A 233 -19.05 9.01 11.13
CA ASN A 233 -18.69 10.07 12.06
C ASN A 233 -17.56 10.92 11.48
N SER A 234 -17.83 12.22 11.30
CA SER A 234 -16.84 13.17 10.77
C SER A 234 -15.87 13.72 11.83
N GLU A 235 -15.99 13.32 13.09
CA GLU A 235 -15.12 13.78 14.18
C GLU A 235 -13.78 13.03 14.18
N ILE A 236 -12.83 13.55 13.39
CA ILE A 236 -11.50 12.97 13.22
C ILE A 236 -10.41 13.60 14.12
N HIS A 237 -10.79 14.57 14.98
CA HIS A 237 -9.89 15.27 15.88
C HIS A 237 -10.06 14.88 17.35
N SER A 238 -10.97 13.94 17.64
CA SER A 238 -11.26 13.45 18.99
C SER A 238 -10.87 11.98 19.14
N ASN A 239 -10.32 11.63 20.30
CA ASN A 239 -10.06 10.25 20.69
C ASN A 239 -11.29 9.56 21.33
N GLU A 240 -12.42 10.26 21.47
CA GLU A 240 -13.60 9.70 22.14
C GLU A 240 -14.41 8.79 21.22
N VAL A 241 -14.32 9.01 19.91
CA VAL A 241 -15.09 8.25 18.92
C VAL A 241 -14.20 7.82 17.77
N PHE A 242 -14.30 6.55 17.39
CA PHE A 242 -13.62 6.04 16.20
C PHE A 242 -14.42 6.39 14.94
N ALA A 243 -13.81 7.13 14.02
CA ALA A 243 -14.47 7.62 12.80
C ALA A 243 -14.38 6.64 11.60
N GLY A 244 -13.73 5.50 11.77
CA GLY A 244 -13.28 4.61 10.70
C GLY A 244 -11.78 4.74 10.49
N VAL A 245 -11.19 4.01 9.56
CA VAL A 245 -9.75 4.12 9.27
C VAL A 245 -9.45 5.34 8.40
N ALA A 246 -10.27 5.56 7.36
CA ALA A 246 -10.08 6.61 6.37
C ALA A 246 -11.42 7.27 5.99
N PRO A 247 -12.10 7.95 6.93
CA PRO A 247 -13.40 8.58 6.68
C PRO A 247 -13.27 9.72 5.66
N LEU A 248 -14.36 10.07 4.97
CA LEU A 248 -14.38 11.17 3.99
C LEU A 248 -13.74 12.45 4.55
N ALA A 249 -14.04 12.78 5.81
CA ALA A 249 -13.49 13.96 6.46
C ALA A 249 -11.95 13.99 6.43
N SER A 250 -11.28 12.84 6.55
CA SER A 250 -9.83 12.77 6.49
C SER A 250 -9.28 12.94 5.07
N LEU A 251 -9.99 12.44 4.05
CA LEU A 251 -9.60 12.67 2.65
C LEU A 251 -9.75 14.16 2.29
N VAL A 252 -10.81 14.82 2.75
CA VAL A 252 -11.03 16.26 2.57
C VAL A 252 -9.91 17.05 3.25
N GLU A 253 -9.61 16.75 4.52
CA GLU A 253 -8.53 17.43 5.25
C GLU A 253 -7.17 17.25 4.58
N ASN A 254 -6.84 16.03 4.16
CA ASN A 254 -5.59 15.77 3.44
C ASN A 254 -5.54 16.49 2.09
N TYR A 255 -6.63 16.48 1.33
CA TYR A 255 -6.72 17.17 0.04
C TYR A 255 -6.52 18.68 0.20
N ASP A 256 -7.20 19.31 1.15
CA ASP A 256 -7.12 20.75 1.42
C ASP A 256 -5.75 21.13 2.03
N GLY A 257 -5.15 20.22 2.82
CA GLY A 257 -3.86 20.42 3.47
C GLY A 257 -2.66 20.46 2.50
N ILE A 258 -2.78 19.91 1.28
CA ILE A 258 -1.73 19.99 0.27
C ILE A 258 -1.71 21.39 -0.35
N THR A 259 -0.65 22.15 -0.09
CA THR A 259 -0.50 23.55 -0.51
C THR A 259 0.27 23.73 -1.81
N ALA A 260 1.04 22.74 -2.23
CA ALA A 260 1.78 22.75 -3.48
C ALA A 260 0.84 22.71 -4.71
N ASP A 261 1.24 23.38 -5.82
CA ASP A 261 0.51 23.31 -7.09
C ASP A 261 0.82 22.02 -7.85
N VAL A 262 0.32 20.91 -7.29
CA VAL A 262 0.46 19.57 -7.87
C VAL A 262 -0.89 18.99 -8.23
N PHE A 263 -0.93 17.99 -9.10
CA PHE A 263 -2.17 17.28 -9.35
C PHE A 263 -2.57 16.50 -8.10
N LYS A 264 -3.70 16.82 -7.52
CA LYS A 264 -4.29 16.12 -6.40
C LYS A 264 -5.70 15.65 -6.71
N LEU A 265 -5.97 14.40 -6.32
CA LEU A 265 -7.24 13.72 -6.55
C LEU A 265 -7.62 12.96 -5.29
N ARG A 266 -8.88 13.07 -4.88
CA ARG A 266 -9.49 12.17 -3.90
C ARG A 266 -10.73 11.50 -4.47
N ALA A 267 -10.97 10.24 -4.11
CA ALA A 267 -12.17 9.51 -4.49
C ALA A 267 -12.42 8.35 -3.53
N ARG A 268 -13.66 7.86 -3.45
CA ARG A 268 -14.01 6.68 -2.63
C ARG A 268 -14.65 5.59 -3.46
N VAL A 269 -14.26 4.33 -3.19
CA VAL A 269 -14.87 3.16 -3.80
C VAL A 269 -16.21 2.87 -3.12
N THR A 270 -17.29 2.88 -3.90
CA THR A 270 -18.66 2.71 -3.42
C THR A 270 -18.87 1.32 -2.81
N GLY A 271 -19.31 1.25 -1.55
CA GLY A 271 -19.61 0.00 -0.85
C GLY A 271 -18.40 -0.79 -0.36
N ALA A 272 -17.18 -0.38 -0.71
CA ALA A 272 -15.98 -1.10 -0.29
C ALA A 272 -15.71 -0.95 1.20
N GLU A 273 -15.41 -2.07 1.86
CA GLU A 273 -14.84 -2.10 3.20
C GLU A 273 -13.32 -1.92 3.16
N HIS A 274 -12.69 -1.61 4.28
CA HIS A 274 -11.26 -1.32 4.38
C HIS A 274 -10.36 -2.37 3.70
N GLN A 275 -10.63 -3.65 3.92
CA GLN A 275 -9.84 -4.75 3.35
C GLN A 275 -10.03 -4.92 1.83
N ASP A 276 -11.16 -4.44 1.28
CA ASP A 276 -11.46 -4.59 -0.14
C ASP A 276 -10.64 -3.62 -0.99
N MET A 277 -10.18 -2.52 -0.37
CA MET A 277 -9.45 -1.45 -1.05
C MET A 277 -8.14 -1.90 -1.71
N LEU A 278 -7.55 -2.98 -1.19
CA LEU A 278 -6.29 -3.49 -1.73
C LEU A 278 -6.41 -3.93 -3.21
N HIS A 279 -7.54 -4.52 -3.59
CA HIS A 279 -7.75 -5.00 -4.96
C HIS A 279 -8.76 -4.16 -5.75
N LEU A 280 -9.74 -3.52 -5.08
CA LEU A 280 -10.72 -2.69 -5.78
C LEU A 280 -10.12 -1.38 -6.33
N THR A 281 -8.95 -0.98 -5.87
CA THR A 281 -8.25 0.19 -6.41
C THR A 281 -7.22 -0.15 -7.49
N ASP A 282 -6.95 -1.42 -7.76
CA ASP A 282 -5.88 -1.87 -8.66
C ASP A 282 -5.93 -1.23 -10.05
N GLY A 283 -7.12 -1.08 -10.63
CA GLY A 283 -7.29 -0.48 -11.96
C GLY A 283 -6.81 0.98 -12.00
N TYR A 284 -7.39 1.80 -11.16
CA TYR A 284 -7.04 3.22 -11.17
C TYR A 284 -5.69 3.52 -10.52
N MET A 285 -5.23 2.71 -9.57
CA MET A 285 -3.86 2.81 -9.04
C MET A 285 -2.84 2.54 -10.16
N THR A 286 -3.02 1.47 -10.94
CA THR A 286 -2.13 1.15 -12.07
C THR A 286 -2.15 2.26 -13.12
N ALA A 287 -3.33 2.74 -13.51
CA ALA A 287 -3.47 3.85 -14.46
C ALA A 287 -2.82 5.14 -13.94
N TRP A 288 -2.95 5.46 -12.64
CA TRP A 288 -2.28 6.61 -12.03
C TRP A 288 -0.77 6.53 -12.16
N MET A 289 -0.19 5.37 -11.87
CA MET A 289 1.25 5.15 -12.00
C MET A 289 1.70 5.17 -13.47
N LEU A 290 0.95 4.58 -14.40
CA LEU A 290 1.26 4.64 -15.83
C LEU A 290 1.23 6.08 -16.37
N TYR A 291 0.23 6.87 -15.97
CA TYR A 291 0.14 8.27 -16.36
C TYR A 291 1.35 9.07 -15.89
N HIS A 292 1.68 8.99 -14.59
CA HIS A 292 2.71 9.84 -14.01
C HIS A 292 4.14 9.34 -14.23
N LEU A 293 4.36 8.04 -14.35
CA LEU A 293 5.70 7.47 -14.46
C LEU A 293 6.08 7.08 -15.89
N GLN A 294 5.10 6.82 -16.76
CA GLN A 294 5.36 6.42 -18.15
C GLN A 294 4.75 7.38 -19.18
N GLY A 295 4.00 8.40 -18.75
CA GLY A 295 3.35 9.35 -19.64
C GLY A 295 2.21 8.75 -20.47
N ASP A 296 1.57 7.66 -20.00
CA ASP A 296 0.47 7.00 -20.71
C ASP A 296 -0.74 7.94 -20.81
N THR A 297 -1.05 8.36 -22.05
CA THR A 297 -2.14 9.31 -22.32
C THR A 297 -3.53 8.69 -22.24
N GLU A 298 -3.66 7.37 -22.46
CA GLU A 298 -4.92 6.67 -22.26
C GLU A 298 -5.23 6.55 -20.76
N ALA A 299 -4.24 6.21 -19.95
CA ALA A 299 -4.36 6.24 -18.49
C ALA A 299 -4.67 7.65 -17.95
N ALA A 300 -4.07 8.70 -18.53
CA ALA A 300 -4.36 10.08 -18.19
C ALA A 300 -5.84 10.44 -18.38
N SER A 301 -6.52 9.88 -19.40
CA SER A 301 -7.93 10.17 -19.68
C SER A 301 -8.89 9.74 -18.56
N ILE A 302 -8.42 8.86 -17.66
CA ILE A 302 -9.16 8.44 -16.47
C ILE A 302 -9.30 9.61 -15.48
N PHE A 303 -8.32 10.49 -15.41
CA PHE A 303 -8.20 11.47 -14.33
C PHE A 303 -8.32 12.92 -14.79
N VAL A 304 -7.94 13.23 -16.05
CA VAL A 304 -7.77 14.61 -16.53
C VAL A 304 -8.98 15.07 -17.35
N GLY A 305 -9.36 16.36 -17.16
CA GLY A 305 -10.42 16.99 -17.91
C GLY A 305 -11.83 16.80 -17.35
N GLU A 306 -12.81 17.43 -17.99
CA GLU A 306 -14.21 17.44 -17.56
C GLU A 306 -14.92 16.10 -17.80
N ASN A 307 -14.42 15.30 -18.76
CA ASN A 307 -14.97 13.98 -19.12
C ASN A 307 -14.08 12.83 -18.60
N ALA A 308 -13.31 13.07 -17.53
CA ALA A 308 -12.48 12.02 -16.93
C ALA A 308 -13.32 10.80 -16.53
N ASP A 309 -12.85 9.59 -16.86
CA ASP A 309 -13.57 8.33 -16.64
C ASP A 309 -14.04 8.15 -15.20
N ILE A 310 -13.19 8.52 -14.23
CA ILE A 310 -13.50 8.44 -12.79
C ILE A 310 -14.72 9.26 -12.36
N LEU A 311 -15.08 10.31 -13.12
CA LEU A 311 -16.26 11.14 -12.82
C LEU A 311 -17.57 10.48 -13.22
N THR A 312 -17.54 9.50 -14.11
CA THR A 312 -18.71 8.80 -14.65
C THR A 312 -18.82 7.35 -14.21
N ASN A 313 -17.78 6.82 -13.57
CA ASN A 313 -17.75 5.46 -13.06
C ASN A 313 -18.56 5.34 -11.76
N ASN A 314 -19.67 4.60 -11.79
CA ASN A 314 -20.56 4.41 -10.63
C ASN A 314 -19.90 3.64 -9.46
N GLY A 315 -18.78 2.95 -9.70
CA GLY A 315 -17.98 2.31 -8.67
C GLY A 315 -17.25 3.31 -7.75
N TRP A 316 -17.23 4.60 -8.14
CA TRP A 316 -16.52 5.65 -7.41
C TRP A 316 -17.43 6.82 -7.07
N GLN A 317 -17.22 7.42 -5.91
CA GLN A 317 -17.96 8.60 -5.43
C GLN A 317 -17.04 9.58 -4.68
N ASP A 318 -17.58 10.75 -4.32
CA ASP A 318 -16.85 11.81 -3.61
C ASP A 318 -15.56 12.23 -4.32
N VAL A 319 -15.60 12.20 -5.65
CA VAL A 319 -14.46 12.57 -6.49
C VAL A 319 -14.22 14.08 -6.42
N GLU A 320 -13.01 14.48 -6.06
CA GLU A 320 -12.54 15.84 -6.10
C GLU A 320 -11.16 15.87 -6.75
N LYS A 321 -10.95 16.77 -7.73
CA LYS A 321 -9.67 16.92 -8.43
C LYS A 321 -9.45 18.37 -8.85
N ASN A 322 -8.18 18.75 -9.00
CA ASN A 322 -7.81 20.11 -9.37
C ASN A 322 -7.29 20.27 -10.81
N LYS A 323 -7.31 19.20 -11.62
CA LYS A 323 -6.90 19.22 -13.04
C LYS A 323 -7.84 18.44 -13.94
#